data_52c2f51e1605bd591b68c0ec5686c901
#
_entry.id   52c2f51e1605bd591b68c0ec5686c901
#
_cell.length_a   1.000
_cell.length_b   1.000
_cell.length_c   1.000
_cell.angle_alpha   90.00
_cell.angle_beta   90.00
_cell.angle_gamma   90.00
#
_symmetry.space_group_name_H-M   'P 1'
#
loop_
_entity.id
_entity.type
_entity.pdbx_description
1 polymer ?
#
loop_
_entity_poly.entity_id
_entity_poly.type
_entity_poly.pdbx_seq_one_letter_code
_entity_poly.pdbx_strand_id
1 'polypeptide(L)'
;MCGMEGEQGAFQILPWILSAGGTVDAIDGLPWTETFEFFSELLKNGSMSANCINLTQTDVAREFNEGKTAMMQNGPWVLPMLKEAGTDYGIVSLPENGSPAAVLGGENITIIKGKNAEGSLVFLNYCMENEELFKFCKSASILPAKISAAKEMAAEDEDMKVFEEQMNYAVSRTSVPQWETIAQKLTNRMYSLVQEN
;
A
#
# COMPACT_ATOMS: atom_id res chain seq x y z
N MET A 1 -10.18 2.38 -8.18
CA MET A 1 -9.83 0.95 -8.42
C MET A 1 -8.74 0.52 -7.47
N CYS A 2 -8.82 -0.68 -6.91
CA CYS A 2 -7.80 -1.30 -6.07
C CYS A 2 -7.40 -2.64 -6.65
N GLY A 3 -6.12 -3.02 -6.53
CA GLY A 3 -5.66 -4.36 -6.88
C GLY A 3 -5.92 -5.31 -5.71
N MET A 4 -6.74 -6.33 -5.91
CA MET A 4 -7.22 -7.21 -4.84
C MET A 4 -6.66 -8.64 -4.93
N GLU A 5 -5.68 -8.86 -5.82
CA GLU A 5 -5.06 -10.19 -5.94
C GLU A 5 -4.22 -10.53 -4.70
N GLY A 6 -4.52 -11.68 -4.10
CA GLY A 6 -3.74 -12.26 -3.01
C GLY A 6 -3.54 -11.33 -1.80
N GLU A 7 -2.35 -11.37 -1.20
CA GLU A 7 -1.99 -10.55 -0.02
C GLU A 7 -2.00 -9.04 -0.33
N GLN A 8 -1.77 -8.64 -1.58
CA GLN A 8 -1.90 -7.25 -1.99
C GLN A 8 -3.32 -6.71 -1.76
N GLY A 9 -4.35 -7.54 -1.98
CA GLY A 9 -5.73 -7.18 -1.68
C GLY A 9 -5.96 -6.91 -0.21
N ALA A 10 -5.45 -7.76 0.67
CA ALA A 10 -5.56 -7.55 2.11
C ALA A 10 -4.88 -6.24 2.54
N PHE A 11 -3.70 -5.93 1.98
CA PHE A 11 -2.99 -4.68 2.22
C PHE A 11 -3.81 -3.46 1.78
N GLN A 12 -4.57 -3.56 0.69
CA GLN A 12 -5.40 -2.47 0.18
C GLN A 12 -6.74 -2.31 0.89
N ILE A 13 -7.29 -3.38 1.46
CA ILE A 13 -8.54 -3.34 2.22
C ILE A 13 -8.33 -2.81 3.63
N LEU A 14 -7.23 -3.19 4.28
CA LEU A 14 -6.99 -2.90 5.70
C LEU A 14 -7.08 -1.41 6.06
N PRO A 15 -6.58 -0.43 5.28
CA PRO A 15 -6.70 0.98 5.61
C PRO A 15 -8.16 1.44 5.78
N TRP A 16 -9.08 0.87 5.03
CA TRP A 16 -10.51 1.21 5.11
C TRP A 16 -11.13 0.73 6.42
N ILE A 17 -10.75 -0.47 6.88
CA ILE A 17 -11.18 -1.01 8.19
C ILE A 17 -10.61 -0.17 9.33
N LEU A 18 -9.33 0.20 9.24
CA LEU A 18 -8.68 1.06 10.24
C LEU A 18 -9.32 2.45 10.29
N SER A 19 -9.65 3.02 9.14
CA SER A 19 -10.31 4.32 9.04
C SER A 19 -11.71 4.31 9.66
N ALA A 20 -12.43 3.21 9.58
CA ALA A 20 -13.70 3.00 10.23
C ALA A 20 -13.60 2.69 11.75
N GLY A 21 -12.40 2.82 12.33
CA GLY A 21 -12.15 2.57 13.76
C GLY A 21 -11.84 1.12 14.11
N GLY A 22 -11.58 0.27 13.12
CA GLY A 22 -11.13 -1.11 13.34
C GLY A 22 -9.65 -1.19 13.75
N THR A 23 -9.20 -2.41 14.02
CA THR A 23 -7.79 -2.72 14.31
C THR A 23 -7.30 -3.85 13.42
N VAL A 24 -5.98 -4.06 13.36
CA VAL A 24 -5.37 -5.08 12.48
C VAL A 24 -5.84 -6.49 12.84
N ASP A 25 -6.10 -6.76 14.11
CA ASP A 25 -6.47 -8.06 14.66
C ASP A 25 -8.00 -8.25 14.79
N ALA A 26 -8.76 -7.17 14.73
CA ALA A 26 -10.23 -7.23 14.80
C ALA A 26 -10.82 -7.34 13.38
N ILE A 27 -11.01 -8.57 12.95
CA ILE A 27 -11.57 -8.95 11.64
C ILE A 27 -13.08 -9.24 11.67
N ASP A 28 -13.77 -8.63 12.61
CA ASP A 28 -15.20 -8.71 12.78
C ASP A 28 -15.74 -7.37 13.33
N GLY A 29 -17.02 -7.30 13.55
CA GLY A 29 -17.67 -6.11 14.08
C GLY A 29 -18.02 -5.06 13.04
N LEU A 30 -18.40 -3.88 13.53
CA LEU A 30 -18.96 -2.80 12.71
C LEU A 30 -17.97 -2.26 11.64
N PRO A 31 -16.71 -1.96 11.96
CA PRO A 31 -15.76 -1.45 10.97
C PRO A 31 -15.53 -2.39 9.78
N TRP A 32 -15.51 -3.70 10.04
CA TRP A 32 -15.44 -4.73 9.01
C TRP A 32 -16.69 -4.70 8.12
N THR A 33 -17.86 -4.70 8.74
CA THR A 33 -19.14 -4.71 8.03
C THR A 33 -19.29 -3.48 7.15
N GLU A 34 -19.09 -2.29 7.67
CA GLU A 34 -19.17 -1.02 6.94
C GLU A 34 -18.21 -0.97 5.75
N THR A 35 -16.98 -1.45 5.94
CA THR A 35 -15.97 -1.49 4.85
C THR A 35 -16.44 -2.38 3.70
N PHE A 36 -16.94 -3.59 3.99
CA PHE A 36 -17.38 -4.49 2.93
C PHE A 36 -18.76 -4.11 2.33
N GLU A 37 -19.61 -3.45 3.07
CA GLU A 37 -20.83 -2.82 2.53
C GLU A 37 -20.46 -1.71 1.53
N PHE A 38 -19.51 -0.85 1.88
CA PHE A 38 -18.99 0.17 0.97
C PHE A 38 -18.43 -0.43 -0.34
N PHE A 39 -17.60 -1.47 -0.26
CA PHE A 39 -17.10 -2.15 -1.45
C PHE A 39 -18.22 -2.83 -2.25
N SER A 40 -19.23 -3.40 -1.57
CA SER A 40 -20.41 -3.96 -2.23
C SER A 40 -21.16 -2.92 -3.05
N GLU A 41 -21.36 -1.73 -2.50
CA GLU A 41 -22.01 -0.64 -3.21
C GLU A 41 -21.21 -0.17 -4.42
N LEU A 42 -19.88 -0.08 -4.32
CA LEU A 42 -19.02 0.26 -5.45
C LEU A 42 -19.09 -0.79 -6.58
N LEU A 43 -19.18 -2.06 -6.24
CA LEU A 43 -19.36 -3.14 -7.22
C LEU A 43 -20.74 -3.08 -7.86
N LYS A 44 -21.81 -2.95 -7.07
CA LYS A 44 -23.21 -2.92 -7.56
C LYS A 44 -23.48 -1.77 -8.51
N ASN A 45 -22.93 -0.60 -8.23
CA ASN A 45 -23.17 0.58 -9.06
C ASN A 45 -22.14 0.73 -10.21
N GLY A 46 -21.21 -0.22 -10.34
CA GLY A 46 -20.20 -0.23 -11.40
C GLY A 46 -19.04 0.75 -11.21
N SER A 47 -18.94 1.41 -10.03
CA SER A 47 -17.82 2.31 -9.72
C SER A 47 -16.49 1.56 -9.48
N MET A 48 -16.57 0.29 -9.11
CA MET A 48 -15.44 -0.62 -9.02
C MET A 48 -15.69 -1.86 -9.90
N SER A 49 -14.69 -2.24 -10.70
CA SER A 49 -14.78 -3.43 -11.52
C SER A 49 -14.72 -4.71 -10.68
N ALA A 50 -15.57 -5.68 -10.96
CA ALA A 50 -15.49 -7.02 -10.39
C ALA A 50 -14.16 -7.72 -10.71
N ASN A 51 -13.47 -7.32 -11.79
CA ASN A 51 -12.15 -7.85 -12.14
C ASN A 51 -11.05 -7.43 -11.16
N CYS A 52 -11.31 -6.53 -10.21
CA CYS A 52 -10.34 -6.08 -9.20
C CYS A 52 -9.67 -7.24 -8.44
N ILE A 53 -10.37 -8.35 -8.23
CA ILE A 53 -9.85 -9.55 -7.57
C ILE A 53 -8.73 -10.28 -8.33
N ASN A 54 -8.62 -10.03 -9.63
CA ASN A 54 -7.60 -10.61 -10.51
C ASN A 54 -6.48 -9.62 -10.86
N LEU A 55 -6.52 -8.40 -10.33
CA LEU A 55 -5.57 -7.34 -10.65
C LEU A 55 -4.57 -7.15 -9.52
N THR A 56 -3.30 -7.08 -9.90
CA THR A 56 -2.23 -6.59 -9.06
C THR A 56 -2.27 -5.06 -8.97
N GLN A 57 -1.52 -4.48 -8.04
CA GLN A 57 -1.33 -3.02 -7.96
C GLN A 57 -0.74 -2.44 -9.25
N THR A 58 0.15 -3.17 -9.91
CA THR A 58 0.74 -2.79 -11.21
C THR A 58 -0.29 -2.82 -12.33
N ASP A 59 -1.18 -3.82 -12.35
CA ASP A 59 -2.24 -3.90 -13.37
C ASP A 59 -3.22 -2.74 -13.23
N VAL A 60 -3.58 -2.37 -12.01
CA VAL A 60 -4.41 -1.19 -11.73
C VAL A 60 -3.75 0.10 -12.21
N ALA A 61 -2.42 0.24 -12.02
CA ALA A 61 -1.70 1.40 -12.53
C ALA A 61 -1.68 1.47 -14.06
N ARG A 62 -1.62 0.31 -14.76
CA ARG A 62 -1.78 0.26 -16.21
C ARG A 62 -3.17 0.67 -16.66
N GLU A 63 -4.22 0.17 -15.99
CA GLU A 63 -5.61 0.58 -16.29
C GLU A 63 -5.84 2.07 -16.07
N PHE A 64 -5.20 2.65 -15.05
CA PHE A 64 -5.23 4.09 -14.81
C PHE A 64 -4.54 4.87 -15.94
N ASN A 65 -3.33 4.46 -16.36
CA ASN A 65 -2.63 5.06 -17.50
C ASN A 65 -3.42 4.97 -18.81
N GLU A 66 -4.19 3.91 -19.01
CA GLU A 66 -5.03 3.71 -20.18
C GLU A 66 -6.35 4.47 -20.10
N GLY A 67 -6.60 5.23 -19.03
CA GLY A 67 -7.84 5.98 -18.81
C GLY A 67 -9.07 5.11 -18.52
N LYS A 68 -8.87 3.82 -18.19
CA LYS A 68 -9.97 2.88 -17.87
C LYS A 68 -10.54 3.11 -16.45
N THR A 69 -9.77 3.74 -15.58
CA THR A 69 -10.20 4.12 -14.23
C THR A 69 -9.77 5.55 -13.92
N ALA A 70 -10.67 6.32 -13.31
CA ALA A 70 -10.41 7.71 -12.93
C ALA A 70 -9.65 7.86 -11.62
N MET A 71 -9.70 6.86 -10.75
CA MET A 71 -9.03 6.85 -9.45
C MET A 71 -8.47 5.46 -9.15
N MET A 72 -7.30 5.43 -8.54
CA MET A 72 -6.73 4.17 -8.03
C MET A 72 -6.16 4.35 -6.63
N GLN A 73 -6.22 3.30 -5.84
CA GLN A 73 -5.45 3.17 -4.61
C GLN A 73 -4.15 2.44 -4.93
N ASN A 74 -3.02 3.08 -4.63
CA ASN A 74 -1.70 2.50 -4.93
C ASN A 74 -0.61 3.12 -4.05
N GLY A 75 0.62 2.65 -4.17
CA GLY A 75 1.78 3.21 -3.50
C GLY A 75 2.69 4.00 -4.45
N PRO A 76 3.74 4.66 -3.93
CA PRO A 76 4.60 5.54 -4.72
C PRO A 76 5.43 4.80 -5.77
N TRP A 77 5.64 3.51 -5.66
CA TRP A 77 6.37 2.67 -6.63
C TRP A 77 5.79 2.66 -8.04
N VAL A 78 4.54 3.08 -8.23
CA VAL A 78 3.93 3.19 -9.58
C VAL A 78 4.17 4.55 -10.24
N LEU A 79 4.64 5.56 -9.52
CA LEU A 79 4.86 6.90 -10.04
C LEU A 79 5.80 6.96 -11.26
N PRO A 80 6.90 6.20 -11.30
CA PRO A 80 7.74 6.17 -12.51
C PRO A 80 6.97 5.78 -13.76
N MET A 81 6.09 4.78 -13.66
CA MET A 81 5.23 4.34 -14.78
C MET A 81 4.28 5.45 -15.24
N LEU A 82 3.68 6.19 -14.30
CA LEU A 82 2.76 7.29 -14.62
C LEU A 82 3.51 8.45 -15.29
N LYS A 83 4.69 8.80 -14.76
CA LYS A 83 5.55 9.86 -15.29
C LYS A 83 6.07 9.52 -16.70
N GLU A 84 6.50 8.28 -16.92
CA GLU A 84 6.95 7.80 -18.23
C GLU A 84 5.83 7.82 -19.28
N ALA A 85 4.63 7.45 -18.89
CA ALA A 85 3.44 7.49 -19.75
C ALA A 85 2.94 8.93 -20.03
N GLY A 86 3.41 9.93 -19.30
CA GLY A 86 2.90 11.30 -19.39
C GLY A 86 1.49 11.46 -18.87
N THR A 87 1.05 10.59 -17.98
CA THR A 87 -0.29 10.63 -17.38
C THR A 87 -0.40 11.87 -16.49
N ASP A 88 -1.46 12.64 -16.68
CA ASP A 88 -1.81 13.76 -15.80
C ASP A 88 -2.56 13.19 -14.57
N TYR A 89 -1.99 13.37 -13.38
CA TYR A 89 -2.53 12.83 -12.13
C TYR A 89 -2.29 13.77 -10.95
N GLY A 90 -3.08 13.59 -9.92
CA GLY A 90 -2.83 14.16 -8.59
C GLY A 90 -2.87 13.07 -7.52
N ILE A 91 -2.19 13.32 -6.42
CA ILE A 91 -2.14 12.39 -5.28
C ILE A 91 -2.87 13.01 -4.09
N VAL A 92 -3.71 12.21 -3.45
CA VAL A 92 -4.42 12.58 -2.23
C VAL A 92 -4.36 11.43 -1.23
N SER A 93 -4.47 11.73 0.05
CA SER A 93 -4.66 10.72 1.09
C SER A 93 -5.91 9.90 0.81
N LEU A 94 -5.94 8.65 1.31
CA LEU A 94 -7.15 7.84 1.24
C LEU A 94 -8.31 8.57 1.92
N PRO A 95 -9.54 8.46 1.37
CA PRO A 95 -10.72 8.94 2.07
C PRO A 95 -10.85 8.30 3.44
N GLU A 96 -11.28 9.09 4.41
CA GLU A 96 -11.42 8.63 5.79
C GLU A 96 -12.88 8.42 6.18
N ASN A 97 -13.11 7.41 7.02
CA ASN A 97 -14.38 7.16 7.69
C ASN A 97 -14.15 7.22 9.21
N GLY A 98 -13.98 8.45 9.73
CA GLY A 98 -13.72 8.71 11.14
C GLY A 98 -12.29 9.09 11.47
N SER A 99 -11.30 8.40 10.92
CA SER A 99 -9.88 8.69 11.15
C SER A 99 -9.04 8.43 9.91
N PRO A 100 -7.97 9.23 9.68
CA PRO A 100 -7.02 8.92 8.62
C PRO A 100 -6.33 7.59 8.93
N ALA A 101 -6.09 6.77 7.90
CA ALA A 101 -5.45 5.48 8.05
C ALA A 101 -4.54 5.16 6.87
N ALA A 102 -3.42 4.56 7.18
CA ALA A 102 -2.51 3.98 6.22
C ALA A 102 -1.93 2.66 6.77
N VAL A 103 -1.41 1.82 5.91
CA VAL A 103 -0.75 0.57 6.30
C VAL A 103 0.71 0.62 5.91
N LEU A 104 1.56 0.35 6.89
CA LEU A 104 2.98 0.28 6.69
C LEU A 104 3.36 -0.99 5.91
N GLY A 105 4.01 -0.81 4.78
CA GLY A 105 4.72 -1.84 4.05
C GLY A 105 6.23 -1.71 4.23
N GLY A 106 6.99 -2.60 3.59
CA GLY A 106 8.45 -2.52 3.56
C GLY A 106 9.10 -3.88 3.37
N GLU A 107 10.34 -3.85 2.92
CA GLU A 107 11.19 -5.01 2.70
C GLU A 107 12.28 -5.08 3.76
N ASN A 108 12.71 -6.30 4.09
CA ASN A 108 13.79 -6.55 5.02
C ASN A 108 14.97 -7.20 4.29
N ILE A 109 16.17 -6.72 4.57
CA ILE A 109 17.40 -7.36 4.11
C ILE A 109 17.89 -8.28 5.23
N THR A 110 18.12 -9.56 4.91
CA THR A 110 18.57 -10.57 5.86
C THR A 110 19.95 -11.08 5.49
N ILE A 111 20.86 -11.16 6.45
CA ILE A 111 22.19 -11.78 6.28
C ILE A 111 22.12 -13.24 6.66
N ILE A 112 22.50 -14.13 5.73
CA ILE A 112 22.51 -15.57 5.96
C ILE A 112 23.78 -15.97 6.74
N LYS A 113 23.61 -16.65 7.86
CA LYS A 113 24.71 -17.18 8.70
C LYS A 113 25.60 -18.14 7.90
N GLY A 114 26.90 -18.06 8.09
CA GLY A 114 27.89 -18.98 7.51
C GLY A 114 28.35 -18.64 6.08
N LYS A 115 27.85 -17.59 5.48
CA LYS A 115 28.39 -16.96 4.27
C LYS A 115 29.08 -15.67 4.70
N ASN A 116 29.92 -15.06 3.94
CA ASN A 116 30.66 -13.85 4.25
C ASN A 116 29.82 -12.79 5.01
N ALA A 117 29.41 -13.11 6.24
CA ALA A 117 28.48 -12.29 7.04
C ALA A 117 29.09 -10.92 7.39
N GLU A 118 30.41 -10.87 7.65
CA GLU A 118 31.11 -9.62 7.95
C GLU A 118 31.11 -8.69 6.73
N GLY A 119 31.45 -9.19 5.54
CA GLY A 119 31.38 -8.42 4.29
C GLY A 119 29.96 -7.98 3.95
N SER A 120 28.97 -8.83 4.22
CA SER A 120 27.56 -8.48 4.05
C SER A 120 27.12 -7.38 4.99
N LEU A 121 27.61 -7.39 6.23
CA LEU A 121 27.31 -6.32 7.20
C LEU A 121 27.93 -4.98 6.80
N VAL A 122 29.18 -5.00 6.29
CA VAL A 122 29.83 -3.79 5.76
C VAL A 122 29.00 -3.20 4.60
N PHE A 123 28.59 -4.04 3.66
CA PHE A 123 27.74 -3.61 2.54
C PHE A 123 26.39 -3.06 3.02
N LEU A 124 25.72 -3.75 3.94
CA LEU A 124 24.45 -3.30 4.49
C LEU A 124 24.57 -1.95 5.21
N ASN A 125 25.62 -1.77 6.01
CA ASN A 125 25.90 -0.50 6.68
C ASN A 125 26.10 0.64 5.67
N TYR A 126 26.82 0.40 4.58
CA TYR A 126 26.97 1.35 3.48
C TYR A 126 25.62 1.70 2.85
N CYS A 127 24.80 0.71 2.52
CA CYS A 127 23.46 0.94 1.97
C CYS A 127 22.54 1.74 2.92
N MET A 128 22.81 1.67 4.22
CA MET A 128 22.05 2.39 5.25
C MET A 128 22.62 3.77 5.59
N GLU A 129 23.70 4.23 4.94
CA GLU A 129 24.13 5.63 5.01
C GLU A 129 23.05 6.53 4.41
N ASN A 130 22.87 7.73 4.96
CA ASN A 130 21.74 8.58 4.57
C ASN A 130 21.73 8.90 3.07
N GLU A 131 22.86 9.24 2.51
CA GLU A 131 22.99 9.60 1.10
C GLU A 131 22.69 8.41 0.17
N GLU A 132 23.22 7.23 0.48
CA GLU A 132 23.03 6.03 -0.32
C GLU A 132 21.60 5.49 -0.21
N LEU A 133 21.04 5.48 0.99
CA LEU A 133 19.64 5.11 1.23
C LEU A 133 18.70 6.07 0.47
N PHE A 134 18.95 7.37 0.54
CA PHE A 134 18.15 8.37 -0.18
C PHE A 134 18.20 8.14 -1.70
N LYS A 135 19.39 7.96 -2.28
CA LYS A 135 19.55 7.70 -3.72
C LYS A 135 18.81 6.44 -4.14
N PHE A 136 18.96 5.36 -3.38
CA PHE A 136 18.28 4.10 -3.66
C PHE A 136 16.76 4.28 -3.62
N CYS A 137 16.21 4.83 -2.54
CA CYS A 137 14.78 5.02 -2.37
C CYS A 137 14.20 5.97 -3.44
N LYS A 138 14.92 7.03 -3.79
CA LYS A 138 14.53 7.95 -4.86
C LYS A 138 14.47 7.24 -6.22
N SER A 139 15.44 6.39 -6.53
CA SER A 139 15.43 5.62 -7.79
C SER A 139 14.30 4.58 -7.86
N ALA A 140 13.89 4.04 -6.73
CA ALA A 140 12.80 3.07 -6.62
C ALA A 140 11.42 3.72 -6.37
N SER A 141 11.36 5.04 -6.22
CA SER A 141 10.15 5.79 -5.84
C SER A 141 9.47 5.21 -4.59
N ILE A 142 10.24 4.99 -3.53
CA ILE A 142 9.75 4.54 -2.23
C ILE A 142 10.29 5.47 -1.13
N LEU A 143 9.58 5.53 0.00
CA LEU A 143 10.05 6.30 1.14
C LEU A 143 11.22 5.61 1.85
N PRO A 144 12.28 6.34 2.21
CA PRO A 144 13.34 5.81 3.06
C PRO A 144 12.83 5.36 4.43
N ALA A 145 13.40 4.29 4.98
CA ALA A 145 13.10 3.82 6.33
C ALA A 145 13.57 4.78 7.43
N LYS A 146 14.48 5.71 7.13
CA LYS A 146 14.92 6.75 8.05
C LYS A 146 14.05 7.99 7.91
N ILE A 147 13.45 8.44 9.01
CA ILE A 147 12.57 9.61 9.06
C ILE A 147 13.22 10.87 8.49
N SER A 148 14.51 11.12 8.80
CA SER A 148 15.22 12.28 8.26
C SER A 148 15.32 12.27 6.74
N ALA A 149 15.66 11.12 6.16
CA ALA A 149 15.76 10.96 4.71
C ALA A 149 14.38 10.99 4.02
N ALA A 150 13.33 10.46 4.68
CA ALA A 150 11.96 10.55 4.17
C ALA A 150 11.47 12.00 4.11
N LYS A 151 11.73 12.80 5.15
CA LYS A 151 11.41 14.23 5.18
C LYS A 151 12.19 15.05 4.14
N GLU A 152 13.47 14.72 3.93
CA GLU A 152 14.28 15.33 2.88
C GLU A 152 13.67 15.04 1.49
N MET A 153 13.30 13.79 1.23
CA MET A 153 12.63 13.39 -0.02
C MET A 153 11.30 14.12 -0.23
N ALA A 154 10.48 14.20 0.81
CA ALA A 154 9.20 14.92 0.77
C ALA A 154 9.36 16.42 0.53
N ALA A 155 10.49 17.01 0.92
CA ALA A 155 10.79 18.42 0.66
C ALA A 155 11.21 18.67 -0.80
N GLU A 156 11.71 17.65 -1.50
CA GLU A 156 12.13 17.74 -2.90
C GLU A 156 11.04 17.31 -3.91
N ASP A 157 10.07 16.51 -3.49
CA ASP A 157 9.06 15.90 -4.37
C ASP A 157 7.66 15.98 -3.72
N GLU A 158 6.78 16.80 -4.28
CA GLU A 158 5.41 17.01 -3.78
C GLU A 158 4.58 15.71 -3.81
N ASP A 159 4.84 14.80 -4.75
CA ASP A 159 4.18 13.49 -4.78
C ASP A 159 4.55 12.69 -3.54
N MET A 160 5.85 12.65 -3.20
CA MET A 160 6.37 11.90 -2.05
C MET A 160 5.95 12.52 -0.71
N LYS A 161 5.66 13.81 -0.68
CA LYS A 161 5.16 14.50 0.52
C LYS A 161 3.85 13.93 1.02
N VAL A 162 2.90 13.63 0.12
CA VAL A 162 1.60 13.04 0.52
C VAL A 162 1.81 11.67 1.17
N PHE A 163 2.73 10.85 0.66
CA PHE A 163 3.04 9.54 1.25
C PHE A 163 3.78 9.69 2.59
N GLU A 164 4.69 10.66 2.72
CA GLU A 164 5.39 10.92 3.99
C GLU A 164 4.41 11.37 5.07
N GLU A 165 3.49 12.26 4.76
CA GLU A 165 2.46 12.72 5.69
C GLU A 165 1.59 11.56 6.21
N GLN A 166 1.28 10.57 5.37
CA GLN A 166 0.52 9.38 5.76
C GLN A 166 1.28 8.47 6.73
N MET A 167 2.59 8.54 6.81
CA MET A 167 3.39 7.79 7.79
C MET A 167 3.07 8.16 9.24
N ASN A 168 2.50 9.35 9.49
CA ASN A 168 2.13 9.79 10.84
C ASN A 168 1.02 8.92 11.48
N TYR A 169 0.23 8.21 10.67
CA TYR A 169 -0.85 7.35 11.12
C TYR A 169 -0.80 5.93 10.50
N ALA A 170 0.35 5.58 9.94
CA ALA A 170 0.54 4.25 9.38
C ALA A 170 0.66 3.17 10.45
N VAL A 171 -0.05 2.08 10.26
CA VAL A 171 -0.09 0.93 11.16
C VAL A 171 0.64 -0.26 10.56
N SER A 172 1.50 -0.90 11.36
CA SER A 172 2.20 -2.12 10.94
C SER A 172 1.27 -3.34 11.06
N ARG A 173 1.04 -4.05 9.94
CA ARG A 173 0.26 -5.28 9.92
C ARG A 173 1.03 -6.51 10.42
N THR A 174 2.33 -6.53 10.20
CA THR A 174 3.19 -7.68 10.52
C THR A 174 3.49 -7.83 12.01
N SER A 175 3.12 -6.86 12.84
CA SER A 175 3.20 -6.96 14.29
C SER A 175 2.17 -7.93 14.90
N VAL A 176 1.18 -8.35 14.10
CA VAL A 176 0.13 -9.28 14.52
C VAL A 176 0.51 -10.70 14.07
N PRO A 177 0.72 -11.66 15.00
CA PRO A 177 1.15 -13.02 14.65
C PRO A 177 0.22 -13.76 13.69
N GLN A 178 -1.08 -13.41 13.69
CA GLN A 178 -2.11 -14.03 12.86
C GLN A 178 -2.29 -13.34 11.50
N TRP A 179 -1.38 -12.45 11.10
CA TRP A 179 -1.56 -11.63 9.89
C TRP A 179 -1.91 -12.46 8.64
N GLU A 180 -1.24 -13.58 8.41
CA GLU A 180 -1.54 -14.44 7.24
C GLU A 180 -2.99 -14.93 7.23
N THR A 181 -3.52 -15.33 8.39
CA THR A 181 -4.92 -15.75 8.55
C THR A 181 -5.87 -14.59 8.32
N ILE A 182 -5.53 -13.40 8.81
CA ILE A 182 -6.32 -12.18 8.64
C ILE A 182 -6.34 -11.80 7.17
N ALA A 183 -5.20 -11.76 6.51
CA ALA A 183 -5.07 -11.44 5.09
C ALA A 183 -5.92 -12.40 4.23
N GLN A 184 -5.88 -13.69 4.53
CA GLN A 184 -6.70 -14.68 3.82
C GLN A 184 -8.20 -14.44 4.02
N LYS A 185 -8.64 -14.06 5.22
CA LYS A 185 -10.06 -13.75 5.46
C LYS A 185 -10.51 -12.49 4.72
N LEU A 186 -9.67 -11.43 4.70
CA LEU A 186 -9.94 -10.21 3.95
C LEU A 186 -10.12 -10.50 2.45
N THR A 187 -9.19 -11.21 1.86
CA THR A 187 -9.25 -11.56 0.44
C THR A 187 -10.42 -12.50 0.13
N ASN A 188 -10.66 -13.53 0.95
CA ASN A 188 -11.79 -14.44 0.76
C ASN A 188 -13.12 -13.69 0.83
N ARG A 189 -13.28 -12.73 1.75
CA ARG A 189 -14.51 -11.93 1.83
C ARG A 189 -14.69 -11.08 0.59
N MET A 190 -13.60 -10.51 0.05
CA MET A 190 -13.67 -9.74 -1.21
C MET A 190 -14.04 -10.63 -2.40
N TYR A 191 -13.49 -11.83 -2.51
CA TYR A 191 -13.89 -12.82 -3.54
C TYR A 191 -15.38 -13.17 -3.43
N SER A 192 -15.88 -13.47 -2.22
CA SER A 192 -17.30 -13.73 -2.01
C SER A 192 -18.17 -12.53 -2.41
N LEU A 193 -17.75 -11.34 -2.05
CA LEU A 193 -18.46 -10.11 -2.36
C LEU A 193 -18.62 -9.90 -3.88
N VAL A 194 -17.57 -10.19 -4.66
CA VAL A 194 -17.65 -10.11 -6.13
C VAL A 194 -18.59 -11.16 -6.70
N GLN A 195 -18.72 -12.34 -6.10
CA GLN A 195 -19.64 -13.39 -6.54
C GLN A 195 -21.10 -13.10 -6.14
N GLU A 196 -21.32 -12.33 -5.09
CA GLU A 196 -22.65 -11.93 -4.60
C GLU A 196 -23.26 -10.77 -5.42
N ASN A 197 -22.45 -10.04 -6.19
CA ASN A 197 -22.82 -8.84 -6.96
C ASN A 197 -22.63 -9.02 -8.45
#